data_f24f5808b3caefe7f37a3d645480a115
#
_entry.id   f24f5808b3caefe7f37a3d645480a115
#
_cell.length_a   1.000
_cell.length_b   1.000
_cell.length_c   1.000
_cell.angle_alpha   90.00
_cell.angle_beta   90.00
_cell.angle_gamma   90.00
#
_symmetry.space_group_name_H-M   'P 1'
#
loop_
_entity.id
_entity.type
_entity.pdbx_description
1 polymer ?
#
loop_
_entity_poly.entity_id
_entity_poly.type
_entity_poly.pdbx_seq_one_letter_code
_entity_poly.pdbx_strand_id
1 'polypeptide(L)'
;MTDPAAGSFEPGSFEPGTETPEQKADRVAEARRKRRANQTTRNLIGSLVASLGIVLFLVLVVVRPDPVPLEIDHLAAAAQAEASLGTDVVAPIVPPTWQANRAELAGSRGVDEWTIGFITADRTFLAVLQGFTDESTWLRNALRDPGEGETVTIAGRQWQYYDRRGVDGIGLREVALVTRTPDSTVVLYGTASNGDLELLATAVAAELPAD
;
A
#
# COMPACT_ATOMS: atom_id res chain seq x y z
N MET A 1 -14.28 98.66 45.00
CA MET A 1 -14.30 99.36 43.72
C MET A 1 -14.16 98.30 42.62
N THR A 2 -15.24 98.09 41.92
CA THR A 2 -15.47 97.57 40.58
C THR A 2 -15.21 96.05 40.40
N ASP A 3 -16.32 95.38 40.49
CA ASP A 3 -16.64 94.19 39.66
C ASP A 3 -16.44 94.49 38.14
N PRO A 4 -16.05 93.54 37.23
CA PRO A 4 -17.14 92.88 36.55
C PRO A 4 -16.86 91.46 36.02
N ALA A 5 -17.95 90.89 35.81
CA ALA A 5 -18.40 90.02 34.70
C ALA A 5 -18.31 88.50 34.91
N ALA A 6 -19.47 88.04 35.23
CA ALA A 6 -19.95 86.68 35.01
C ALA A 6 -19.92 86.34 33.52
N GLY A 7 -19.11 85.30 33.14
CA GLY A 7 -19.28 84.61 31.89
C GLY A 7 -20.16 83.39 32.08
N SER A 8 -21.36 83.46 31.65
CA SER A 8 -22.35 82.35 31.59
C SER A 8 -21.89 81.31 30.57
N PHE A 9 -21.51 80.11 31.08
CA PHE A 9 -21.32 78.96 30.28
C PHE A 9 -22.64 78.32 29.96
N GLU A 10 -23.13 78.48 28.72
CA GLU A 10 -24.29 77.77 28.25
C GLU A 10 -23.86 76.30 27.99
N PRO A 11 -24.57 75.31 28.54
CA PRO A 11 -24.39 73.95 28.17
C PRO A 11 -25.01 73.75 26.78
N GLY A 12 -24.12 73.50 25.77
CA GLY A 12 -24.56 73.12 24.43
C GLY A 12 -25.41 71.86 24.49
N SER A 13 -26.68 72.03 24.10
CA SER A 13 -27.61 70.94 23.91
C SER A 13 -27.12 70.05 22.79
N PHE A 14 -26.59 68.89 23.15
CA PHE A 14 -26.40 67.78 22.20
C PHE A 14 -27.82 67.33 21.77
N GLU A 15 -28.29 67.81 20.64
CA GLU A 15 -29.44 67.18 19.95
C GLU A 15 -28.97 65.82 19.41
N PRO A 16 -29.57 64.70 19.81
CA PRO A 16 -29.30 63.42 19.16
C PRO A 16 -29.78 63.53 17.72
N GLY A 17 -28.82 63.52 16.75
CA GLY A 17 -29.10 63.63 15.33
C GLY A 17 -30.14 62.58 14.96
N THR A 18 -31.30 63.08 14.52
CA THR A 18 -32.39 62.24 14.06
C THR A 18 -31.98 61.52 12.79
N GLU A 19 -31.64 60.25 12.96
CA GLU A 19 -31.28 59.35 11.85
C GLU A 19 -32.36 59.43 10.75
N THR A 20 -31.99 59.74 9.54
CA THR A 20 -32.94 59.77 8.44
C THR A 20 -33.51 58.36 8.17
N PRO A 21 -34.77 58.27 7.69
CA PRO A 21 -35.36 56.95 7.39
C PRO A 21 -34.51 56.09 6.47
N GLU A 22 -33.76 56.70 5.55
CA GLU A 22 -32.85 56.01 4.64
C GLU A 22 -31.61 55.45 5.36
N GLN A 23 -30.95 56.24 6.23
CA GLN A 23 -29.82 55.77 7.03
C GLN A 23 -30.19 54.63 7.97
N LYS A 24 -31.41 54.66 8.52
CA LYS A 24 -31.96 53.58 9.34
C LYS A 24 -32.21 52.31 8.51
N ALA A 25 -32.71 52.45 7.29
CA ALA A 25 -32.95 51.35 6.37
C ALA A 25 -31.62 50.68 5.95
N ASP A 26 -30.63 51.47 5.63
CA ASP A 26 -29.29 50.98 5.24
C ASP A 26 -28.57 50.24 6.38
N ARG A 27 -28.64 50.78 7.59
CA ARG A 27 -28.07 50.15 8.79
C ARG A 27 -28.74 48.79 9.09
N VAL A 28 -30.07 48.73 8.95
CA VAL A 28 -30.84 47.51 9.15
C VAL A 28 -30.52 46.49 8.05
N ALA A 29 -30.34 46.92 6.79
CA ALA A 29 -29.99 46.07 5.67
C ALA A 29 -28.58 45.50 5.85
N GLU A 30 -27.62 46.31 6.28
CA GLU A 30 -26.25 45.88 6.54
C GLU A 30 -26.18 44.90 7.73
N ALA A 31 -26.88 45.17 8.81
CA ALA A 31 -27.00 44.27 9.96
C ALA A 31 -27.61 42.90 9.57
N ARG A 32 -28.63 42.91 8.68
CA ARG A 32 -29.21 41.67 8.15
C ARG A 32 -28.24 40.90 7.26
N ARG A 33 -27.45 41.58 6.40
CA ARG A 33 -26.42 40.94 5.57
C ARG A 33 -25.33 40.30 6.45
N LYS A 34 -24.82 41.02 7.46
CA LYS A 34 -23.83 40.49 8.42
C LYS A 34 -24.36 39.28 9.21
N ARG A 35 -25.61 39.33 9.64
CA ARG A 35 -26.26 38.20 10.34
C ARG A 35 -26.41 36.98 9.43
N ARG A 36 -26.83 37.14 8.17
CA ARG A 36 -26.97 36.06 7.21
C ARG A 36 -25.60 35.44 6.87
N ALA A 37 -24.57 36.26 6.62
CA ALA A 37 -23.21 35.77 6.34
C ALA A 37 -22.66 34.96 7.52
N ASN A 38 -22.82 35.48 8.76
CA ASN A 38 -22.38 34.76 9.96
C ASN A 38 -23.15 33.46 10.22
N GLN A 39 -24.47 33.45 9.93
CA GLN A 39 -25.24 32.21 10.07
C GLN A 39 -24.83 31.16 9.05
N THR A 40 -24.55 31.55 7.79
CA THR A 40 -24.12 30.63 6.74
C THR A 40 -22.74 30.04 7.07
N THR A 41 -21.78 30.87 7.50
CA THR A 41 -20.44 30.41 7.89
C THR A 41 -20.49 29.51 9.14
N ARG A 42 -21.30 29.88 10.13
CA ARG A 42 -21.48 29.09 11.35
C ARG A 42 -22.11 27.72 11.07
N ASN A 43 -23.12 27.68 10.19
CA ASN A 43 -23.76 26.44 9.78
C ASN A 43 -22.81 25.58 8.94
N LEU A 44 -21.98 26.18 8.06
CA LEU A 44 -20.98 25.47 7.28
C LEU A 44 -19.92 24.84 8.18
N ILE A 45 -19.40 25.59 9.15
CA ILE A 45 -18.44 25.06 10.12
C ILE A 45 -19.09 23.96 10.96
N GLY A 46 -20.34 24.17 11.41
CA GLY A 46 -21.09 23.18 12.18
C GLY A 46 -21.29 21.86 11.42
N SER A 47 -21.66 21.94 10.13
CA SER A 47 -21.79 20.74 9.28
C SER A 47 -20.45 20.03 9.01
N LEU A 48 -19.38 20.81 8.82
CA LEU A 48 -18.02 20.25 8.63
C LEU A 48 -17.56 19.52 9.89
N VAL A 49 -17.74 20.12 11.07
CA VAL A 49 -17.39 19.49 12.35
C VAL A 49 -18.22 18.23 12.60
N ALA A 50 -19.52 18.28 12.30
CA ALA A 50 -20.40 17.12 12.43
C ALA A 50 -19.95 15.97 11.49
N SER A 51 -19.68 16.27 10.22
CA SER A 51 -19.20 15.30 9.25
C SER A 51 -17.84 14.69 9.68
N LEU A 52 -16.91 15.53 10.11
CA LEU A 52 -15.61 15.07 10.60
C LEU A 52 -15.76 14.23 11.87
N GLY A 53 -16.66 14.60 12.76
CA GLY A 53 -16.99 13.83 13.97
C GLY A 53 -17.54 12.44 13.65
N ILE A 54 -18.45 12.35 12.66
CA ILE A 54 -18.98 11.06 12.19
C ILE A 54 -17.87 10.20 11.58
N VAL A 55 -17.01 10.76 10.71
CA VAL A 55 -15.90 10.03 10.13
C VAL A 55 -14.94 9.56 11.22
N LEU A 56 -14.58 10.40 12.16
CA LEU A 56 -13.71 10.04 13.27
C LEU A 56 -14.36 8.95 14.14
N PHE A 57 -15.63 9.05 14.44
CA PHE A 57 -16.38 8.03 15.15
C PHE A 57 -16.37 6.70 14.41
N LEU A 58 -16.63 6.70 13.11
CA LEU A 58 -16.57 5.48 12.29
C LEU A 58 -15.17 4.87 12.28
N VAL A 59 -14.11 5.68 12.18
CA VAL A 59 -12.72 5.20 12.22
C VAL A 59 -12.36 4.58 13.56
N LEU A 60 -12.89 5.11 14.67
CA LEU A 60 -12.59 4.62 16.03
C LEU A 60 -13.48 3.44 16.44
N VAL A 61 -14.73 3.39 15.99
CA VAL A 61 -15.72 2.39 16.42
C VAL A 61 -15.81 1.22 15.46
N VAL A 62 -15.54 1.42 14.17
CA VAL A 62 -15.43 0.29 13.23
C VAL A 62 -14.20 -0.53 13.62
N VAL A 63 -14.45 -1.59 14.37
CA VAL A 63 -13.47 -2.63 14.64
C VAL A 63 -13.01 -3.13 13.29
N ARG A 64 -11.75 -2.86 12.91
CA ARG A 64 -11.15 -3.54 11.78
C ARG A 64 -11.07 -5.01 12.18
N PRO A 65 -11.79 -5.93 11.52
CA PRO A 65 -11.56 -7.33 11.78
C PRO A 65 -10.08 -7.56 11.52
N ASP A 66 -9.39 -8.18 12.47
CA ASP A 66 -8.04 -8.68 12.22
C ASP A 66 -8.13 -9.50 10.94
N PRO A 67 -7.30 -9.23 9.93
CA PRO A 67 -7.31 -10.02 8.73
C PRO A 67 -7.04 -11.46 9.18
N VAL A 68 -8.08 -12.31 9.10
CA VAL A 68 -7.88 -13.75 9.25
C VAL A 68 -6.91 -14.10 8.11
N PRO A 69 -5.69 -14.55 8.41
CA PRO A 69 -4.79 -14.98 7.36
C PRO A 69 -5.54 -16.09 6.60
N LEU A 70 -5.87 -15.84 5.34
CA LEU A 70 -6.34 -16.91 4.47
C LEU A 70 -5.15 -17.86 4.37
N GLU A 71 -5.21 -18.96 5.10
CA GLU A 71 -4.22 -20.03 4.98
C GLU A 71 -4.43 -20.68 3.62
N ILE A 72 -3.56 -20.30 2.69
CA ILE A 72 -3.59 -20.84 1.32
C ILE A 72 -2.90 -22.19 1.35
N ASP A 73 -3.66 -23.25 1.08
CA ASP A 73 -3.09 -24.55 0.83
C ASP A 73 -2.42 -24.59 -0.54
N HIS A 74 -1.14 -24.24 -0.57
CA HIS A 74 -0.38 -24.19 -1.81
C HIS A 74 -0.15 -25.58 -2.42
N LEU A 75 -0.18 -26.65 -1.61
CA LEU A 75 -0.05 -28.02 -2.12
C LEU A 75 -1.32 -28.44 -2.87
N ALA A 76 -2.49 -28.14 -2.30
CA ALA A 76 -3.76 -28.39 -2.99
C ALA A 76 -3.90 -27.54 -4.25
N ALA A 77 -3.43 -26.29 -4.25
CA ALA A 77 -3.41 -25.42 -5.41
C ALA A 77 -2.44 -25.94 -6.50
N ALA A 78 -1.29 -26.48 -6.11
CA ALA A 78 -0.33 -27.09 -7.03
C ALA A 78 -0.94 -28.30 -7.75
N ALA A 79 -1.59 -29.20 -7.02
CA ALA A 79 -2.26 -30.35 -7.63
C ALA A 79 -3.32 -29.94 -8.68
N GLN A 80 -4.03 -28.82 -8.46
CA GLN A 80 -4.96 -28.27 -9.45
C GLN A 80 -4.25 -27.68 -10.67
N ALA A 81 -3.11 -26.99 -10.46
CA ALA A 81 -2.30 -26.44 -11.54
C ALA A 81 -1.71 -27.56 -12.41
N GLU A 82 -1.16 -28.62 -11.82
CA GLU A 82 -0.66 -29.81 -12.51
C GLU A 82 -1.74 -30.47 -13.38
N ALA A 83 -2.94 -30.65 -12.81
CA ALA A 83 -4.07 -31.20 -13.58
C ALA A 83 -4.46 -30.31 -14.77
N SER A 84 -4.27 -29.01 -14.69
CA SER A 84 -4.58 -28.05 -15.75
C SER A 84 -3.50 -27.99 -16.83
N LEU A 85 -2.22 -28.07 -16.44
CA LEU A 85 -1.07 -27.97 -17.32
C LEU A 85 -0.69 -29.31 -17.95
N GLY A 86 -0.97 -30.42 -17.26
CA GLY A 86 -0.48 -31.75 -17.64
C GLY A 86 1.02 -31.95 -17.39
N THR A 87 1.62 -31.13 -16.53
CA THR A 87 3.02 -31.20 -16.14
C THR A 87 3.18 -30.82 -14.66
N ASP A 88 4.28 -31.25 -14.04
CA ASP A 88 4.55 -31.01 -12.63
C ASP A 88 4.87 -29.54 -12.37
N VAL A 89 4.36 -29.03 -11.24
CA VAL A 89 4.68 -27.70 -10.73
C VAL A 89 5.44 -27.82 -9.41
N VAL A 90 6.29 -26.84 -9.13
CA VAL A 90 7.09 -26.80 -7.90
C VAL A 90 6.21 -26.35 -6.73
N ALA A 91 6.10 -27.17 -5.69
CA ALA A 91 5.31 -26.87 -4.49
C ALA A 91 6.05 -27.24 -3.18
N PRO A 92 7.11 -26.50 -2.83
CA PRO A 92 8.06 -26.89 -1.81
C PRO A 92 7.43 -26.97 -0.41
N ILE A 93 7.85 -27.96 0.35
CA ILE A 93 7.55 -28.05 1.78
C ILE A 93 8.44 -27.06 2.51
N VAL A 94 7.81 -26.05 3.10
CA VAL A 94 8.48 -24.96 3.81
C VAL A 94 8.29 -25.10 5.34
N PRO A 95 9.10 -24.41 6.17
CA PRO A 95 8.91 -24.42 7.62
C PRO A 95 7.48 -24.04 8.03
N PRO A 96 6.91 -24.67 9.06
CA PRO A 96 5.51 -24.42 9.48
C PRO A 96 5.27 -23.01 10.03
N THR A 97 6.34 -22.26 10.28
CA THR A 97 6.28 -20.83 10.64
C THR A 97 6.08 -19.91 9.46
N TRP A 98 6.23 -20.41 8.23
CA TRP A 98 5.98 -19.65 7.02
C TRP A 98 4.52 -19.83 6.60
N GLN A 99 3.95 -18.79 6.01
CA GLN A 99 2.57 -18.80 5.55
C GLN A 99 2.52 -18.54 4.04
N ALA A 100 1.88 -19.43 3.30
CA ALA A 100 1.58 -19.15 1.91
C ALA A 100 0.50 -18.05 1.83
N ASN A 101 0.79 -16.98 1.09
CA ASN A 101 -0.13 -15.87 0.87
C ASN A 101 -0.63 -15.80 -0.58
N ARG A 102 -0.08 -16.62 -1.47
CA ARG A 102 -0.45 -16.74 -2.87
C ARG A 102 -0.09 -18.13 -3.36
N ALA A 103 -0.95 -18.74 -4.17
CA ALA A 103 -0.67 -19.92 -4.95
C ALA A 103 -1.60 -19.91 -6.16
N GLU A 104 -1.06 -19.62 -7.34
CA GLU A 104 -1.87 -19.47 -8.55
C GLU A 104 -1.12 -19.82 -9.83
N LEU A 105 -1.86 -20.37 -10.77
CA LEU A 105 -1.45 -20.53 -12.16
C LEU A 105 -2.00 -19.35 -12.96
N ALA A 106 -1.15 -18.65 -13.69
CA ALA A 106 -1.53 -17.53 -14.54
C ALA A 106 -0.78 -17.59 -15.87
N GLY A 107 -1.36 -17.02 -16.91
CA GLY A 107 -0.68 -16.82 -18.18
C GLY A 107 -0.15 -15.39 -18.27
N SER A 108 1.11 -15.24 -18.63
CA SER A 108 1.73 -13.95 -18.86
C SER A 108 2.46 -13.93 -20.19
N ARG A 109 2.03 -13.06 -21.11
CA ARG A 109 2.65 -12.88 -22.44
C ARG A 109 2.83 -14.18 -23.25
N GLY A 110 1.88 -15.10 -23.10
CA GLY A 110 1.89 -16.39 -23.81
C GLY A 110 2.73 -17.49 -23.13
N VAL A 111 3.21 -17.24 -21.90
CA VAL A 111 3.88 -18.22 -21.06
C VAL A 111 2.99 -18.53 -19.87
N ASP A 112 2.79 -19.81 -19.57
CA ASP A 112 2.15 -20.23 -18.34
C ASP A 112 3.13 -20.04 -17.17
N GLU A 113 2.65 -19.44 -16.08
CA GLU A 113 3.42 -19.11 -14.89
C GLU A 113 2.71 -19.69 -13.65
N TRP A 114 3.42 -20.52 -12.92
CA TRP A 114 3.01 -20.94 -11.59
C TRP A 114 3.71 -20.10 -10.53
N THR A 115 2.96 -19.56 -9.59
CA THR A 115 3.52 -18.68 -8.55
C THR A 115 3.03 -19.09 -7.17
N ILE A 116 3.97 -19.26 -6.22
CA ILE A 116 3.68 -19.35 -4.80
C ILE A 116 4.39 -18.19 -4.10
N GLY A 117 3.68 -17.48 -3.24
CA GLY A 117 4.23 -16.47 -2.34
C GLY A 117 4.21 -16.94 -0.90
N PHE A 118 5.27 -16.67 -0.14
CA PHE A 118 5.40 -16.98 1.26
C PHE A 118 5.73 -15.74 2.09
N ILE A 119 5.18 -15.67 3.28
CA ILE A 119 5.61 -14.76 4.33
C ILE A 119 6.39 -15.59 5.35
N THR A 120 7.65 -15.23 5.58
CA THR A 120 8.54 -15.92 6.51
C THR A 120 8.21 -15.60 7.97
N ALA A 121 8.85 -16.28 8.92
CA ALA A 121 8.72 -16.00 10.35
C ALA A 121 9.09 -14.54 10.71
N ASP A 122 10.05 -13.95 9.99
CA ASP A 122 10.51 -12.58 10.16
C ASP A 122 9.65 -11.54 9.39
N ARG A 123 8.48 -11.99 8.88
CA ARG A 123 7.56 -11.17 8.08
C ARG A 123 8.17 -10.60 6.80
N THR A 124 9.18 -11.27 6.26
CA THR A 124 9.73 -10.97 4.95
C THR A 124 9.05 -11.83 3.88
N PHE A 125 9.24 -11.46 2.62
CA PHE A 125 8.59 -12.12 1.50
C PHE A 125 9.56 -12.98 0.72
N LEU A 126 9.13 -14.18 0.32
CA LEU A 126 9.75 -15.03 -0.68
C LEU A 126 8.71 -15.56 -1.65
N ALA A 127 9.10 -15.77 -2.89
CA ALA A 127 8.25 -16.38 -3.90
C ALA A 127 9.00 -17.42 -4.70
N VAL A 128 8.27 -18.44 -5.11
CA VAL A 128 8.61 -19.37 -6.19
C VAL A 128 7.83 -18.95 -7.42
N LEU A 129 8.50 -18.70 -8.53
CA LEU A 129 7.90 -18.45 -9.84
C LEU A 129 8.48 -19.45 -10.82
N GLN A 130 7.65 -20.34 -11.33
CA GLN A 130 8.02 -21.29 -12.38
C GLN A 130 7.35 -20.85 -13.69
N GLY A 131 8.17 -20.49 -14.66
CA GLY A 131 7.71 -20.20 -16.02
C GLY A 131 8.02 -21.37 -16.94
N PHE A 132 7.02 -21.84 -17.66
CA PHE A 132 7.17 -22.96 -18.59
C PHE A 132 7.78 -22.49 -19.91
N THR A 133 9.01 -21.99 -19.80
CA THR A 133 9.82 -21.44 -20.90
C THR A 133 11.29 -21.37 -20.53
N ASP A 134 12.15 -21.40 -21.52
CA ASP A 134 13.60 -21.15 -21.42
C ASP A 134 14.00 -19.75 -21.95
N GLU A 135 13.02 -18.93 -22.36
CA GLU A 135 13.27 -17.62 -22.97
C GLU A 135 13.93 -16.63 -22.01
N SER A 136 15.11 -16.13 -22.38
CA SER A 136 15.84 -15.13 -21.60
C SER A 136 15.05 -13.81 -21.43
N THR A 137 14.18 -13.49 -22.39
CA THR A 137 13.31 -12.29 -22.33
C THR A 137 12.27 -12.41 -21.22
N TRP A 138 11.69 -13.60 -21.03
CA TRP A 138 10.78 -13.86 -19.93
C TRP A 138 11.49 -13.65 -18.58
N LEU A 139 12.66 -14.28 -18.40
CA LEU A 139 13.43 -14.16 -17.16
C LEU A 139 13.80 -12.69 -16.84
N ARG A 140 14.25 -11.92 -17.85
CA ARG A 140 14.53 -10.49 -17.66
C ARG A 140 13.32 -9.70 -17.22
N ASN A 141 12.16 -9.99 -17.78
CA ASN A 141 10.91 -9.35 -17.37
C ASN A 141 10.51 -9.78 -15.95
N ALA A 142 10.61 -11.08 -15.62
CA ALA A 142 10.28 -11.64 -14.32
C ALA A 142 11.12 -11.00 -13.21
N LEU A 143 12.41 -10.77 -13.46
CA LEU A 143 13.34 -10.17 -12.50
C LEU A 143 13.59 -8.68 -12.70
N ARG A 144 12.96 -8.03 -13.69
CA ARG A 144 13.17 -6.59 -14.01
C ARG A 144 14.64 -6.29 -14.32
N ASP A 145 15.15 -6.93 -15.37
CA ASP A 145 16.53 -6.80 -15.85
C ASP A 145 17.60 -6.99 -14.74
N PRO A 146 17.82 -8.22 -14.29
CA PRO A 146 18.66 -8.48 -13.10
C PRO A 146 20.16 -8.21 -13.31
N GLY A 147 20.61 -8.06 -14.55
CA GLY A 147 22.03 -7.95 -14.88
C GLY A 147 22.73 -9.31 -14.84
N GLU A 148 24.01 -9.30 -14.48
CA GLU A 148 24.80 -10.52 -14.34
C GLU A 148 24.63 -11.11 -12.95
N GLY A 149 24.42 -12.44 -12.87
CA GLY A 149 24.31 -13.18 -11.63
C GLY A 149 25.58 -13.97 -11.31
N GLU A 150 25.76 -14.29 -10.05
CA GLU A 150 26.82 -15.17 -9.57
C GLU A 150 26.33 -16.63 -9.57
N THR A 151 27.16 -17.57 -10.03
CA THR A 151 26.82 -18.99 -9.97
C THR A 151 27.11 -19.52 -8.58
N VAL A 152 26.08 -20.05 -7.91
CA VAL A 152 26.21 -20.71 -6.60
C VAL A 152 25.63 -22.12 -6.67
N THR A 153 26.07 -23.00 -5.77
CA THR A 153 25.54 -24.37 -5.67
C THR A 153 24.82 -24.55 -4.35
N ILE A 154 23.51 -24.87 -4.41
CA ILE A 154 22.69 -25.14 -3.24
C ILE A 154 22.01 -26.49 -3.43
N ALA A 155 22.09 -27.36 -2.42
CA ALA A 155 21.54 -28.72 -2.44
C ALA A 155 21.94 -29.54 -3.68
N GLY A 156 23.21 -29.36 -4.16
CA GLY A 156 23.74 -30.06 -5.33
C GLY A 156 23.33 -29.50 -6.69
N ARG A 157 22.46 -28.48 -6.74
CA ARG A 157 21.99 -27.84 -7.97
C ARG A 157 22.67 -26.49 -8.18
N GLN A 158 22.91 -26.13 -9.44
CA GLN A 158 23.44 -24.81 -9.81
C GLN A 158 22.35 -23.77 -9.90
N TRP A 159 22.59 -22.60 -9.29
CA TRP A 159 21.73 -21.44 -9.28
C TRP A 159 22.49 -20.22 -9.75
N GLN A 160 21.81 -19.32 -10.47
CA GLN A 160 22.28 -17.96 -10.69
C GLN A 160 21.73 -17.09 -9.57
N TYR A 161 22.60 -16.55 -8.74
CA TYR A 161 22.26 -15.70 -7.60
C TYR A 161 22.36 -14.22 -7.98
N TYR A 162 21.40 -13.45 -7.56
CA TYR A 162 21.34 -12.01 -7.75
C TYR A 162 21.07 -11.33 -6.41
N ASP A 163 21.98 -10.46 -5.96
CA ASP A 163 21.78 -9.56 -4.82
C ASP A 163 21.63 -8.13 -5.35
N ARG A 164 20.45 -7.58 -5.15
CA ARG A 164 20.10 -6.24 -5.62
C ARG A 164 19.48 -5.40 -4.52
N ARG A 165 19.80 -5.70 -3.25
CA ARG A 165 19.36 -4.92 -2.10
C ARG A 165 19.79 -3.46 -2.26
N GLY A 166 18.88 -2.54 -2.00
CA GLY A 166 19.12 -1.11 -2.17
C GLY A 166 19.01 -0.57 -3.60
N VAL A 167 18.63 -1.40 -4.58
CA VAL A 167 18.32 -0.95 -5.94
C VAL A 167 16.86 -0.52 -6.03
N ASP A 168 16.62 0.69 -6.52
CA ASP A 168 15.28 1.24 -6.68
C ASP A 168 14.52 0.60 -7.86
N GLY A 169 13.18 0.56 -7.74
CA GLY A 169 12.29 0.16 -8.84
C GLY A 169 12.13 -1.35 -9.07
N ILE A 170 12.85 -2.19 -8.33
CA ILE A 170 12.81 -3.66 -8.48
C ILE A 170 11.66 -4.34 -7.72
N GLY A 171 10.96 -3.59 -6.84
CA GLY A 171 9.90 -4.11 -5.98
C GLY A 171 10.43 -5.14 -4.98
N LEU A 172 9.75 -6.28 -4.85
CA LEU A 172 10.12 -7.33 -3.91
C LEU A 172 11.27 -8.26 -4.41
N ARG A 173 12.03 -7.85 -5.43
CA ARG A 173 13.08 -8.68 -6.07
C ARG A 173 14.48 -8.27 -5.62
N GLU A 174 14.65 -8.08 -4.31
CA GLU A 174 15.92 -7.66 -3.73
C GLU A 174 16.98 -8.75 -3.82
N VAL A 175 16.57 -10.00 -3.62
CA VAL A 175 17.41 -11.18 -3.83
C VAL A 175 16.68 -12.14 -4.75
N ALA A 176 17.45 -12.88 -5.57
CA ALA A 176 16.87 -13.92 -6.40
C ALA A 176 17.86 -15.07 -6.65
N LEU A 177 17.29 -16.26 -6.86
CA LEU A 177 17.97 -17.44 -7.36
C LEU A 177 17.24 -17.96 -8.58
N VAL A 178 17.96 -18.34 -9.61
CA VAL A 178 17.39 -18.87 -10.85
C VAL A 178 18.04 -20.19 -11.18
N THR A 179 17.22 -21.20 -11.47
CA THR A 179 17.68 -22.44 -12.06
C THR A 179 16.81 -22.82 -13.26
N ARG A 180 17.31 -23.66 -14.14
CA ARG A 180 16.57 -24.16 -15.30
C ARG A 180 16.42 -25.65 -15.23
N THR A 181 15.30 -26.12 -15.73
CA THR A 181 15.05 -27.53 -16.06
C THR A 181 14.88 -27.64 -17.57
N PRO A 182 14.78 -28.82 -18.15
CA PRO A 182 14.50 -28.97 -19.58
C PRO A 182 13.23 -28.26 -20.05
N ASP A 183 12.21 -28.18 -19.18
CA ASP A 183 10.88 -27.71 -19.56
C ASP A 183 10.46 -26.40 -18.91
N SER A 184 11.24 -25.87 -17.96
CA SER A 184 10.88 -24.66 -17.22
C SER A 184 12.08 -23.89 -16.68
N THR A 185 11.84 -22.62 -16.35
CA THR A 185 12.76 -21.78 -15.58
C THR A 185 12.13 -21.51 -14.21
N VAL A 186 12.84 -21.83 -13.15
CA VAL A 186 12.41 -21.60 -11.77
C VAL A 186 13.16 -20.43 -11.18
N VAL A 187 12.42 -19.46 -10.68
CA VAL A 187 12.92 -18.22 -10.07
C VAL A 187 12.43 -18.16 -8.64
N LEU A 188 13.37 -18.10 -7.70
CA LEU A 188 13.08 -17.74 -6.31
C LEU A 188 13.45 -16.29 -6.11
N TYR A 189 12.58 -15.50 -5.51
CA TYR A 189 12.90 -14.09 -5.26
C TYR A 189 12.18 -13.56 -4.03
N GLY A 190 12.74 -12.52 -3.45
CA GLY A 190 12.09 -11.89 -2.30
C GLY A 190 12.93 -10.80 -1.65
N THR A 191 12.51 -10.48 -0.41
CA THR A 191 13.16 -9.52 0.50
C THR A 191 13.74 -10.20 1.74
N ALA A 192 13.69 -11.54 1.79
CA ALA A 192 14.12 -12.30 2.94
C ALA A 192 15.65 -12.40 3.07
N SER A 193 16.10 -12.98 4.16
CA SER A 193 17.51 -13.25 4.41
C SER A 193 18.06 -14.27 3.41
N ASN A 194 19.39 -14.30 3.23
CA ASN A 194 20.02 -15.32 2.41
C ASN A 194 19.77 -16.71 2.98
N GLY A 195 19.70 -16.86 4.32
CA GLY A 195 19.39 -18.14 4.96
C GLY A 195 18.00 -18.66 4.62
N ASP A 196 16.99 -17.82 4.64
CA ASP A 196 15.63 -18.20 4.24
C ASP A 196 15.55 -18.51 2.74
N LEU A 197 16.26 -17.74 1.91
CA LEU A 197 16.33 -18.01 0.47
C LEU A 197 17.00 -19.35 0.18
N GLU A 198 18.05 -19.71 0.91
CA GLU A 198 18.74 -21.00 0.80
C GLU A 198 17.87 -22.16 1.29
N LEU A 199 17.10 -21.98 2.38
CA LEU A 199 16.12 -22.95 2.82
C LEU A 199 15.06 -23.23 1.74
N LEU A 200 14.52 -22.18 1.13
CA LEU A 200 13.56 -22.32 0.04
C LEU A 200 14.19 -23.01 -1.17
N ALA A 201 15.42 -22.62 -1.56
CA ALA A 201 16.14 -23.22 -2.68
C ALA A 201 16.41 -24.71 -2.45
N THR A 202 16.73 -25.09 -1.22
CA THR A 202 16.94 -26.49 -0.83
C THR A 202 15.65 -27.30 -0.96
N ALA A 203 14.52 -26.76 -0.49
CA ALA A 203 13.22 -27.41 -0.62
C ALA A 203 12.81 -27.56 -2.09
N VAL A 204 13.00 -26.52 -2.89
CA VAL A 204 12.71 -26.55 -4.34
C VAL A 204 13.63 -27.52 -5.08
N ALA A 205 14.92 -27.54 -4.77
CA ALA A 205 15.86 -28.46 -5.42
C ALA A 205 15.50 -29.94 -5.21
N ALA A 206 14.86 -30.28 -4.09
CA ALA A 206 14.42 -31.63 -3.79
C ALA A 206 13.27 -32.12 -4.71
N GLU A 207 12.52 -31.20 -5.31
CA GLU A 207 11.39 -31.52 -6.21
C GLU A 207 11.78 -31.49 -7.69
N LEU A 208 12.86 -30.81 -8.03
CA LEU A 208 13.29 -30.68 -9.41
C LEU A 208 14.04 -31.95 -9.87
N PRO A 209 13.93 -32.32 -11.16
CA PRO A 209 14.71 -33.43 -11.70
C PRO A 209 16.19 -33.18 -11.52
N ALA A 210 16.96 -34.24 -11.33
CA ALA A 210 18.43 -34.14 -11.23
C ALA A 210 19.02 -33.51 -12.50
N ASP A 211 20.08 -32.70 -12.35
CA ASP A 211 20.79 -32.07 -13.47
C ASP A 211 21.52 -33.10 -14.34
#